data_8171f80cfcc85bdddacaebf0c850ae39
#
_entry.id   8171f80cfcc85bdddacaebf0c850ae39
#
_cell.length_a   1.000
_cell.length_b   1.000
_cell.length_c   1.000
_cell.angle_alpha   90.00
_cell.angle_beta   90.00
_cell.angle_gamma   90.00
#
_symmetry.space_group_name_H-M   'P 1'
#
loop_
_entity.id
_entity.type
_entity.pdbx_description
1 polymer ?
#
loop_
_entity_poly.entity_id
_entity_poly.type
_entity_poly.pdbx_seq_one_letter_code
_entity_poly.pdbx_strand_id
1 'polypeptide(L)'
;MGTFLEAEPDLVKRMVAEGHTLGNHTWHHPDMSAISTIDTFSEELNSTADAYRQITGEEMPHYYRPPQGKYSTENLQMAKDLGYSTFFWSLAYVDWYQDNQPSKEEAFAKLLGRIHPGAIVLLHNTSSTNAAILDELLTRWEDMGYHFGTLQELITQSQPAVSHET
;
A
#
# COMPACT_ATOMS: atom_id res chain seq x y z
N MET A 1 4.69 7.71 -0.75
CA MET A 1 4.72 9.13 -0.35
C MET A 1 5.64 9.88 -1.28
N GLY A 2 5.24 11.11 -1.66
CA GLY A 2 6.04 11.95 -2.56
C GLY A 2 7.41 12.28 -2.00
N THR A 3 7.48 12.60 -0.71
CA THR A 3 8.76 12.87 -0.03
C THR A 3 9.77 11.72 -0.10
N PHE A 4 9.30 10.47 -0.15
CA PHE A 4 10.18 9.31 -0.36
C PHE A 4 10.67 9.23 -1.81
N LEU A 5 9.82 9.55 -2.78
CA LEU A 5 10.20 9.57 -4.20
C LEU A 5 11.33 10.57 -4.46
N GLU A 6 11.24 11.76 -3.84
CA GLU A 6 12.29 12.77 -3.94
C GLU A 6 13.61 12.35 -3.27
N ALA A 7 13.52 11.72 -2.11
CA ALA A 7 14.68 11.33 -1.32
C ALA A 7 15.45 10.14 -1.93
N GLU A 8 14.73 9.20 -2.55
CA GLU A 8 15.26 7.89 -2.96
C GLU A 8 14.88 7.50 -4.40
N PRO A 9 15.15 8.37 -5.41
CA PRO A 9 14.70 8.12 -6.78
C PRO A 9 15.32 6.87 -7.41
N ASP A 10 16.56 6.53 -7.07
CA ASP A 10 17.22 5.34 -7.62
C ASP A 10 16.66 4.05 -7.00
N LEU A 11 16.25 4.09 -5.74
CA LEU A 11 15.56 2.97 -5.11
C LEU A 11 14.17 2.76 -5.74
N VAL A 12 13.46 3.85 -6.07
CA VAL A 12 12.18 3.79 -6.78
C VAL A 12 12.32 3.12 -8.15
N LYS A 13 13.33 3.52 -8.94
CA LYS A 13 13.62 2.89 -10.24
C LYS A 13 13.93 1.40 -10.08
N ARG A 14 14.70 1.05 -9.05
CA ARG A 14 15.04 -0.33 -8.75
C ARG A 14 13.81 -1.15 -8.39
N MET A 15 12.91 -0.63 -7.55
CA MET A 15 11.66 -1.29 -7.21
C MET A 15 10.83 -1.61 -8.46
N VAL A 16 10.70 -0.66 -9.38
CA VAL A 16 9.98 -0.87 -10.65
C VAL A 16 10.68 -1.93 -11.49
N ALA A 17 11.99 -1.85 -11.65
CA ALA A 17 12.78 -2.80 -12.43
C ALA A 17 12.72 -4.24 -11.86
N GLU A 18 12.56 -4.39 -10.55
CA GLU A 18 12.38 -5.67 -9.87
C GLU A 18 10.92 -6.17 -9.87
N GLY A 19 10.00 -5.44 -10.50
CA GLY A 19 8.59 -5.86 -10.68
C GLY A 19 7.68 -5.52 -9.51
N HIS A 20 8.10 -4.65 -8.58
CA HIS A 20 7.22 -4.18 -7.52
C HIS A 20 6.19 -3.17 -8.04
N THR A 21 4.97 -3.28 -7.56
CA THR A 21 3.90 -2.32 -7.85
C THR A 21 3.94 -1.18 -6.84
N LEU A 22 4.16 0.04 -7.31
CA LEU A 22 4.15 1.24 -6.46
C LEU A 22 2.79 1.92 -6.57
N GLY A 23 2.11 2.07 -5.44
CA GLY A 23 0.84 2.78 -5.33
C GLY A 23 0.99 4.14 -4.67
N ASN A 24 -0.06 4.95 -4.77
CA ASN A 24 -0.12 6.30 -4.23
C ASN A 24 -0.44 6.29 -2.72
N HIS A 25 0.37 7.02 -1.94
CA HIS A 25 0.16 7.21 -0.51
C HIS A 25 0.26 8.69 -0.13
N THR A 26 -0.18 9.56 -1.04
CA THR A 26 -0.11 11.02 -0.99
C THR A 26 1.31 11.60 -1.01
N TRP A 27 1.40 12.91 -1.16
CA TRP A 27 2.69 13.61 -1.12
C TRP A 27 3.20 13.81 0.30
N HIS A 28 2.38 14.45 1.16
CA HIS A 28 2.79 14.88 2.50
C HIS A 28 2.29 13.98 3.64
N HIS A 29 1.52 12.93 3.34
CA HIS A 29 0.90 12.05 4.34
C HIS A 29 -0.08 12.79 5.29
N PRO A 30 -0.94 13.70 4.81
CA PRO A 30 -1.90 14.40 5.66
C PRO A 30 -3.04 13.46 6.10
N ASP A 31 -3.85 13.95 7.04
CA ASP A 31 -5.15 13.34 7.32
C ASP A 31 -6.12 13.66 6.16
N MET A 32 -6.20 12.77 5.20
CA MET A 32 -7.03 12.96 3.99
C MET A 32 -8.52 13.05 4.32
N SER A 33 -8.97 12.50 5.45
CA SER A 33 -10.39 12.60 5.88
C SER A 33 -10.82 14.02 6.25
N ALA A 34 -9.87 14.91 6.51
CA ALA A 34 -10.11 16.31 6.79
C ALA A 34 -10.16 17.19 5.53
N ILE A 35 -9.81 16.64 4.36
CA ILE A 35 -9.80 17.38 3.10
C ILE A 35 -11.22 17.36 2.49
N SER A 36 -11.77 18.55 2.26
CA SER A 36 -13.18 18.73 1.86
C SER A 36 -13.38 19.06 0.37
N THR A 37 -12.29 19.31 -0.39
CA THR A 37 -12.39 19.65 -1.82
C THR A 37 -11.65 18.65 -2.69
N ILE A 38 -12.20 18.36 -3.86
CA ILE A 38 -11.58 17.47 -4.84
C ILE A 38 -10.25 18.03 -5.34
N ASP A 39 -10.12 19.34 -5.46
CA ASP A 39 -8.91 20.00 -5.96
C ASP A 39 -7.73 19.74 -5.00
N THR A 40 -7.91 20.01 -3.71
CA THR A 40 -6.88 19.75 -2.69
C THR A 40 -6.58 18.25 -2.55
N PHE A 41 -7.62 17.40 -2.65
CA PHE A 41 -7.46 15.95 -2.60
C PHE A 41 -6.64 15.45 -3.79
N SER A 42 -6.97 15.92 -5.02
CA SER A 42 -6.27 15.52 -6.23
C SER A 42 -4.83 16.04 -6.27
N GLU A 43 -4.54 17.22 -5.71
CA GLU A 43 -3.19 17.76 -5.64
C GLU A 43 -2.22 16.82 -4.90
N GLU A 44 -2.63 16.28 -3.76
CA GLU A 44 -1.84 15.30 -2.98
C GLU A 44 -1.54 14.01 -3.78
N LEU A 45 -2.49 13.56 -4.59
CA LEU A 45 -2.32 12.36 -5.40
C LEU A 45 -1.53 12.65 -6.68
N ASN A 46 -1.87 13.73 -7.39
CA ASN A 46 -1.26 14.07 -8.67
C ASN A 46 0.21 14.42 -8.50
N SER A 47 0.58 15.20 -7.48
CA SER A 47 1.97 15.53 -7.19
C SER A 47 2.82 14.26 -7.01
N THR A 48 2.28 13.26 -6.33
CA THR A 48 2.96 11.96 -6.14
C THR A 48 3.07 11.19 -7.46
N ALA A 49 2.02 11.14 -8.26
CA ALA A 49 1.99 10.45 -9.54
C ALA A 49 2.93 11.12 -10.56
N ASP A 50 2.96 12.46 -10.59
CA ASP A 50 3.85 13.21 -11.48
C ASP A 50 5.32 12.99 -11.13
N ALA A 51 5.69 12.99 -9.85
CA ALA A 51 7.05 12.68 -9.42
C ALA A 51 7.46 11.25 -9.79
N TYR A 52 6.56 10.28 -9.59
CA TYR A 52 6.78 8.90 -10.02
C TYR A 52 7.06 8.82 -11.53
N ARG A 53 6.21 9.45 -12.34
CA ARG A 53 6.39 9.49 -13.80
C ARG A 53 7.70 10.16 -14.22
N GLN A 54 8.10 11.25 -13.56
CA GLN A 54 9.38 11.91 -13.84
C GLN A 54 10.59 11.01 -13.52
N ILE A 55 10.49 10.19 -12.46
CA ILE A 55 11.57 9.32 -12.02
C ILE A 55 11.67 8.05 -12.89
N THR A 56 10.54 7.43 -13.19
CA THR A 56 10.48 6.09 -13.81
C THR A 56 10.22 6.13 -15.33
N GLY A 57 9.61 7.20 -15.83
CA GLY A 57 9.10 7.29 -17.20
C GLY A 57 7.76 6.56 -17.41
N GLU A 58 7.18 5.98 -16.34
CA GLU A 58 5.94 5.20 -16.40
C GLU A 58 4.80 5.92 -15.67
N GLU A 59 3.56 5.60 -16.01
CA GLU A 59 2.38 6.09 -15.27
C GLU A 59 2.23 5.30 -13.95
N MET A 60 1.94 6.02 -12.86
CA MET A 60 1.72 5.38 -11.56
C MET A 60 0.41 4.57 -11.61
N PRO A 61 0.41 3.30 -11.18
CA PRO A 61 -0.83 2.55 -11.01
C PRO A 61 -1.82 3.27 -10.10
N HIS A 62 -3.10 3.28 -10.48
CA HIS A 62 -4.15 3.96 -9.73
C HIS A 62 -4.57 3.18 -8.48
N TYR A 63 -3.60 2.85 -7.64
CA TYR A 63 -3.78 2.24 -6.34
C TYR A 63 -3.50 3.27 -5.26
N TYR A 64 -4.44 3.42 -4.35
CA TYR A 64 -4.37 4.42 -3.29
C TYR A 64 -4.53 3.77 -1.92
N ARG A 65 -3.71 4.19 -0.98
CA ARG A 65 -3.87 3.85 0.42
C ARG A 65 -3.96 5.12 1.24
N PRO A 66 -5.07 5.36 1.97
CA PRO A 66 -5.21 6.55 2.81
C PRO A 66 -4.14 6.59 3.91
N PRO A 67 -3.45 7.74 4.10
CA PRO A 67 -2.59 7.95 5.25
C PRO A 67 -3.28 7.61 6.56
N GLN A 68 -2.57 6.95 7.46
CA GLN A 68 -3.06 6.53 8.79
C GLN A 68 -4.30 5.61 8.75
N GLY A 69 -4.76 5.18 7.58
CA GLY A 69 -6.03 4.46 7.41
C GLY A 69 -7.26 5.30 7.69
N LYS A 70 -7.13 6.62 7.78
CA LYS A 70 -8.24 7.53 7.99
C LYS A 70 -8.95 7.85 6.70
N TYR A 71 -10.28 7.85 6.74
CA TYR A 71 -11.11 8.14 5.58
C TYR A 71 -12.44 8.76 5.98
N SER A 72 -13.09 9.40 5.03
CA SER A 72 -14.52 9.72 5.04
C SER A 72 -15.18 9.13 3.79
N THR A 73 -16.49 9.04 3.77
CA THR A 73 -17.24 8.58 2.59
C THR A 73 -16.95 9.46 1.39
N GLU A 74 -16.88 10.76 1.61
CA GLU A 74 -16.59 11.77 0.59
C GLU A 74 -15.18 11.57 0.00
N ASN A 75 -14.17 11.31 0.85
CA ASN A 75 -12.81 11.09 0.36
C ASN A 75 -12.67 9.78 -0.42
N LEU A 76 -13.37 8.73 -0.02
CA LEU A 76 -13.41 7.48 -0.80
C LEU A 76 -14.07 7.71 -2.17
N GLN A 77 -15.12 8.53 -2.22
CA GLN A 77 -15.75 8.90 -3.48
C GLN A 77 -14.82 9.75 -4.34
N MET A 78 -14.10 10.74 -3.77
CA MET A 78 -13.10 11.53 -4.49
C MET A 78 -12.00 10.65 -5.10
N ALA A 79 -11.48 9.69 -4.35
CA ALA A 79 -10.49 8.75 -4.87
C ALA A 79 -11.05 7.93 -6.05
N LYS A 80 -12.29 7.45 -5.93
CA LYS A 80 -12.98 6.70 -6.99
C LYS A 80 -13.21 7.56 -8.23
N ASP A 81 -13.64 8.81 -8.08
CA ASP A 81 -13.90 9.73 -9.18
C ASP A 81 -12.61 10.09 -9.94
N LEU A 82 -11.46 10.06 -9.26
CA LEU A 82 -10.13 10.18 -9.85
C LEU A 82 -9.59 8.85 -10.42
N GLY A 83 -10.39 7.79 -10.43
CA GLY A 83 -10.04 6.50 -11.00
C GLY A 83 -9.18 5.61 -10.09
N TYR A 84 -8.99 5.96 -8.83
CA TYR A 84 -8.20 5.15 -7.91
C TYR A 84 -9.01 4.02 -7.29
N SER A 85 -8.38 2.85 -7.19
CA SER A 85 -8.80 1.76 -6.29
C SER A 85 -8.20 1.99 -4.91
N THR A 86 -9.05 2.12 -3.89
CA THR A 86 -8.59 2.36 -2.52
C THR A 86 -8.39 1.04 -1.78
N PHE A 87 -7.22 0.88 -1.16
CA PHE A 87 -6.88 -0.30 -0.38
C PHE A 87 -6.66 0.06 1.09
N PHE A 88 -7.22 -0.77 1.95
CA PHE A 88 -6.91 -0.84 3.37
C PHE A 88 -6.18 -2.16 3.66
N TRP A 89 -6.04 -2.50 4.93
CA TRP A 89 -5.38 -3.72 5.37
C TRP A 89 -6.21 -4.42 6.45
N SER A 90 -6.04 -5.72 6.57
CA SER A 90 -6.70 -6.53 7.61
C SER A 90 -5.71 -7.04 8.65
N LEU A 91 -4.41 -6.94 8.37
CA LEU A 91 -3.34 -7.33 9.27
C LEU A 91 -2.24 -6.27 9.28
N ALA A 92 -1.95 -5.75 10.45
CA ALA A 92 -0.84 -4.86 10.73
C ALA A 92 -0.42 -4.99 12.20
N TYR A 93 0.72 -4.44 12.55
CA TYR A 93 1.17 -4.28 13.93
C TYR A 93 1.95 -2.98 14.06
N VAL A 94 2.30 -2.58 15.29
CA VAL A 94 3.03 -1.35 15.54
C VAL A 94 4.51 -1.58 15.21
N ASP A 95 4.95 -1.08 14.05
CA ASP A 95 6.29 -1.26 13.49
C ASP A 95 6.94 0.05 13.01
N TRP A 96 6.24 1.18 13.13
CA TRP A 96 6.65 2.48 12.57
C TRP A 96 7.52 3.33 13.50
N TYR A 97 7.62 3.00 14.79
CA TYR A 97 8.49 3.73 15.73
C TYR A 97 9.95 3.29 15.55
N GLN A 98 10.77 4.14 14.93
CA GLN A 98 12.16 3.79 14.62
C GLN A 98 13.00 3.53 15.88
N ASP A 99 12.75 4.30 16.95
CA ASP A 99 13.48 4.20 18.23
C ASP A 99 12.92 3.13 19.19
N ASN A 100 11.82 2.49 18.82
CA ASN A 100 11.16 1.48 19.65
C ASN A 100 10.61 0.36 18.76
N GLN A 101 11.51 -0.38 18.14
CA GLN A 101 11.17 -1.50 17.27
C GLN A 101 10.76 -2.73 18.09
N PRO A 102 9.70 -3.45 17.69
CA PRO A 102 9.35 -4.73 18.30
C PRO A 102 10.47 -5.76 18.13
N SER A 103 10.59 -6.71 19.04
CA SER A 103 11.47 -7.85 18.84
C SER A 103 11.00 -8.75 17.68
N LYS A 104 11.89 -9.59 17.15
CA LYS A 104 11.51 -10.57 16.11
C LYS A 104 10.42 -11.52 16.61
N GLU A 105 10.53 -11.96 17.85
CA GLU A 105 9.58 -12.86 18.49
C GLU A 105 8.19 -12.23 18.59
N GLU A 106 8.11 -10.97 18.99
CA GLU A 106 6.84 -10.21 19.06
C GLU A 106 6.24 -10.01 17.68
N ALA A 107 7.07 -9.69 16.68
CA ALA A 107 6.63 -9.53 15.29
C ALA A 107 6.05 -10.84 14.73
N PHE A 108 6.78 -11.97 14.89
CA PHE A 108 6.28 -13.28 14.47
C PHE A 108 5.01 -13.69 15.20
N ALA A 109 4.93 -13.50 16.51
CA ALA A 109 3.74 -13.85 17.29
C ALA A 109 2.49 -13.09 16.77
N LYS A 110 2.64 -11.80 16.42
CA LYS A 110 1.54 -10.99 15.89
C LYS A 110 1.19 -11.32 14.45
N LEU A 111 2.18 -11.51 13.59
CA LEU A 111 1.98 -11.71 12.17
C LEU A 111 1.53 -13.13 11.82
N LEU A 112 2.16 -14.15 12.41
CA LEU A 112 1.77 -15.55 12.19
C LEU A 112 0.45 -15.91 12.89
N GLY A 113 0.22 -15.39 14.09
CA GLY A 113 -0.99 -15.68 14.85
C GLY A 113 -2.27 -15.04 14.31
N ARG A 114 -2.15 -14.07 13.41
CA ARG A 114 -3.28 -13.29 12.88
C ARG A 114 -3.47 -13.37 11.38
N ILE A 115 -2.57 -14.07 10.67
CA ILE A 115 -2.71 -14.25 9.23
C ILE A 115 -3.97 -15.04 8.90
N HIS A 116 -4.64 -14.70 7.82
CA HIS A 116 -5.86 -15.35 7.36
C HIS A 116 -5.95 -15.28 5.81
N PRO A 117 -6.73 -16.17 5.17
CA PRO A 117 -6.96 -16.09 3.73
C PRO A 117 -7.53 -14.73 3.29
N GLY A 118 -7.00 -14.17 2.21
CA GLY A 118 -7.37 -12.86 1.70
C GLY A 118 -6.83 -11.68 2.50
N ALA A 119 -5.87 -11.88 3.40
CA ALA A 119 -5.25 -10.80 4.14
C ALA A 119 -4.51 -9.83 3.22
N ILE A 120 -4.74 -8.53 3.41
CA ILE A 120 -3.84 -7.47 2.96
C ILE A 120 -3.01 -7.08 4.18
N VAL A 121 -1.70 -7.26 4.07
CA VAL A 121 -0.77 -7.05 5.19
C VAL A 121 -0.05 -5.73 5.02
N LEU A 122 -0.09 -4.88 6.04
CA LEU A 122 0.67 -3.63 6.11
C LEU A 122 1.91 -3.83 6.96
N LEU A 123 3.08 -3.61 6.35
CA LEU A 123 4.39 -3.55 6.98
C LEU A 123 5.11 -2.27 6.54
N HIS A 124 5.73 -1.56 7.48
CA HIS A 124 6.46 -0.35 7.14
C HIS A 124 7.91 -0.67 6.77
N ASN A 125 8.37 -0.11 5.65
CA ASN A 125 9.75 -0.28 5.16
C ASN A 125 10.79 0.46 6.01
N THR A 126 10.36 1.33 6.91
CA THR A 126 11.22 1.99 7.91
C THR A 126 11.54 1.13 9.12
N SER A 127 10.92 -0.05 9.23
CA SER A 127 11.14 -1.00 10.32
C SER A 127 12.36 -1.86 10.07
N SER A 128 13.38 -1.76 10.92
CA SER A 128 14.54 -2.65 10.91
C SER A 128 14.17 -4.09 11.26
N THR A 129 13.16 -4.28 12.12
CA THR A 129 12.63 -5.61 12.45
C THR A 129 11.99 -6.25 11.23
N ASN A 130 11.13 -5.53 10.50
CA ASN A 130 10.54 -6.06 9.26
C ASN A 130 11.61 -6.47 8.26
N ALA A 131 12.61 -5.62 8.04
CA ALA A 131 13.72 -5.95 7.13
C ALA A 131 14.45 -7.24 7.55
N ALA A 132 14.60 -7.46 8.85
CA ALA A 132 15.33 -8.61 9.38
C ALA A 132 14.52 -9.93 9.42
N ILE A 133 13.19 -9.87 9.28
CA ILE A 133 12.32 -11.05 9.36
C ILE A 133 11.60 -11.37 8.06
N LEU A 134 11.59 -10.48 7.07
CA LEU A 134 10.67 -10.55 5.92
C LEU A 134 10.81 -11.89 5.17
N ASP A 135 12.01 -12.29 4.84
CA ASP A 135 12.27 -13.54 4.12
C ASP A 135 11.72 -14.76 4.89
N GLU A 136 12.05 -14.86 6.17
CA GLU A 136 11.56 -15.93 7.03
C GLU A 136 10.04 -15.87 7.22
N LEU A 137 9.47 -14.67 7.33
CA LEU A 137 8.03 -14.47 7.47
C LEU A 137 7.26 -14.97 6.24
N LEU A 138 7.74 -14.64 5.05
CA LEU A 138 7.13 -15.08 3.80
C LEU A 138 7.20 -16.59 3.66
N THR A 139 8.37 -17.18 3.92
CA THR A 139 8.56 -18.64 3.92
C THR A 139 7.60 -19.34 4.90
N ARG A 140 7.47 -18.82 6.12
CA ARG A 140 6.55 -19.41 7.12
C ARG A 140 5.10 -19.35 6.68
N TRP A 141 4.67 -18.27 6.02
CA TRP A 141 3.31 -18.20 5.47
C TRP A 141 3.10 -19.20 4.34
N GLU A 142 4.09 -19.40 3.46
CA GLU A 142 4.05 -20.46 2.44
C GLU A 142 3.95 -21.85 3.05
N ASP A 143 4.75 -22.15 4.10
CA ASP A 143 4.69 -23.41 4.86
C ASP A 143 3.33 -23.63 5.54
N MET A 144 2.62 -22.54 5.90
CA MET A 144 1.25 -22.58 6.42
C MET A 144 0.20 -22.78 5.31
N GLY A 145 0.62 -22.85 4.03
CA GLY A 145 -0.26 -23.06 2.88
C GLY A 145 -0.84 -21.80 2.26
N TYR A 146 -0.33 -20.62 2.61
CA TYR A 146 -0.71 -19.37 1.95
C TYR A 146 0.03 -19.19 0.63
N HIS A 147 -0.63 -18.57 -0.33
CA HIS A 147 -0.06 -18.11 -1.59
C HIS A 147 -0.22 -16.60 -1.70
N PHE A 148 0.81 -15.95 -2.23
CA PHE A 148 0.77 -14.51 -2.45
C PHE A 148 0.11 -14.18 -3.77
N GLY A 149 -0.85 -13.26 -3.74
CA GLY A 149 -1.51 -12.71 -4.91
C GLY A 149 -1.20 -11.22 -5.06
N THR A 150 -1.55 -10.68 -6.21
CA THR A 150 -1.42 -9.26 -6.51
C THR A 150 -2.71 -8.48 -6.18
N LEU A 151 -2.58 -7.16 -5.98
CA LEU A 151 -3.77 -6.29 -5.84
C LEU A 151 -4.61 -6.28 -7.12
N GLN A 152 -4.00 -6.48 -8.30
CA GLN A 152 -4.73 -6.57 -9.56
C GLN A 152 -5.61 -7.82 -9.62
N GLU A 153 -5.12 -8.96 -9.16
CA GLU A 153 -5.91 -10.19 -9.06
C GLU A 153 -7.08 -10.00 -8.10
N LEU A 154 -6.85 -9.35 -6.94
CA LEU A 154 -7.90 -9.05 -5.98
C LEU A 154 -9.01 -8.18 -6.58
N ILE A 155 -8.66 -7.12 -7.31
CA ILE A 155 -9.64 -6.25 -7.99
C ILE A 155 -10.45 -7.06 -9.00
N THR A 156 -9.76 -7.87 -9.82
CA THR A 156 -10.41 -8.66 -10.88
C THR A 156 -11.39 -9.67 -10.29
N GLN A 157 -11.03 -10.32 -9.20
CA GLN A 157 -11.91 -11.28 -8.51
C GLN A 157 -13.07 -10.61 -7.78
N SER A 158 -12.92 -9.35 -7.37
CA SER A 158 -13.95 -8.59 -6.65
C SER A 158 -15.00 -7.94 -7.57
N GLN A 159 -14.76 -7.92 -8.88
CA GLN A 159 -15.76 -7.44 -9.83
C GLN A 159 -16.87 -8.49 -9.98
N PRO A 160 -18.15 -8.10 -9.87
CA PRO A 160 -19.23 -9.03 -10.16
C PRO A 160 -19.08 -9.53 -11.61
N ALA A 161 -19.24 -10.84 -11.81
CA ALA A 161 -19.23 -11.43 -13.14
C ALA A 161 -20.26 -10.67 -14.00
N VAL A 162 -19.81 -10.05 -15.08
CA VAL A 162 -20.70 -9.44 -16.08
C VAL A 162 -21.47 -10.59 -16.71
N SER A 163 -22.74 -10.77 -16.30
CA SER A 163 -23.65 -11.68 -16.97
C SER A 163 -23.89 -11.12 -18.36
N HIS A 164 -23.23 -11.69 -19.36
CA HIS A 164 -23.65 -11.53 -20.75
C HIS A 164 -24.95 -12.32 -20.90
N GLU A 165 -26.07 -11.64 -20.66
CA GLU A 165 -27.34 -12.14 -21.18
C GLU A 165 -27.31 -12.00 -22.70
N THR A 166 -27.29 -13.13 -23.37
CA THR A 166 -27.45 -13.28 -24.82
C THR A 166 -28.92 -13.23 -25.18
#